data_9d7c9913866b2f2222702612afc7e0bc
#
_entry.id   9d7c9913866b2f2222702612afc7e0bc
#
_cell.length_a   1.000
_cell.length_b   1.000
_cell.length_c   1.000
_cell.angle_alpha   90.00
_cell.angle_beta   90.00
_cell.angle_gamma   90.00
#
_symmetry.space_group_name_H-M   'P 1'
#
loop_
_entity.id
_entity.type
_entity.pdbx_description
1 polymer ?
#
loop_
_entity_poly.entity_id
_entity_poly.type
_entity_poly.pdbx_seq_one_letter_code
_entity_poly.pdbx_strand_id
1 'polypeptide(L)'
;KLGANAALEIGARLPRKVDAVIESVGAATWSHSMKSVRPGGTIAICGATTGDQPGAELTRLFFQDIRVQGCTMGSREDFARLLRFVEHANLHPAIDSVVSGLDAAPEAFAKMIAGDVFGKIVIEL
;
A
#
# COMPACT_ATOMS: atom_id res chain seq x y z
N LYS A 1 1.44 16.31 1.19
CA LYS A 1 -0.02 16.59 1.20
C LYS A 1 -0.60 15.92 -0.03
N LEU A 2 -0.86 14.62 0.07
CA LEU A 2 -1.21 13.73 -1.06
C LEU A 2 -2.73 13.58 -1.24
N GLY A 3 -3.55 14.45 -0.63
CA GLY A 3 -5.00 14.46 -0.80
C GLY A 3 -5.78 13.52 0.14
N ALA A 4 -5.15 12.91 1.13
CA ALA A 4 -5.86 12.13 2.13
C ALA A 4 -6.79 13.02 2.97
N ASN A 5 -8.03 12.57 3.21
CA ASN A 5 -9.00 13.26 4.06
C ASN A 5 -8.60 13.20 5.54
N ALA A 6 -7.94 12.12 5.96
CA ALA A 6 -7.42 11.92 7.30
C ALA A 6 -6.17 11.04 7.27
N ALA A 7 -5.26 11.28 8.18
CA ALA A 7 -4.13 10.41 8.49
C ALA A 7 -4.26 9.99 9.94
N LEU A 8 -4.11 8.69 10.21
CA LEU A 8 -4.26 8.11 11.53
C LEU A 8 -3.03 7.26 11.83
N GLU A 9 -2.73 7.06 13.10
CA GLU A 9 -1.71 6.11 13.53
C GLU A 9 -2.01 4.69 13.05
N ILE A 10 -0.98 3.93 12.73
CA ILE A 10 -1.13 2.54 12.28
C ILE A 10 -1.85 1.73 13.36
N GLY A 11 -2.91 1.02 12.97
CA GLY A 11 -3.73 0.23 13.88
C GLY A 11 -4.78 1.02 14.67
N ALA A 12 -4.84 2.33 14.52
CA ALA A 12 -5.87 3.13 15.17
C ALA A 12 -7.28 2.76 14.68
N ARG A 13 -8.24 2.78 15.60
CA ARG A 13 -9.64 2.57 15.23
C ARG A 13 -10.13 3.70 14.33
N LEU A 14 -10.63 3.35 13.16
CA LEU A 14 -11.21 4.32 12.25
C LEU A 14 -12.52 4.91 12.82
N PRO A 15 -12.80 6.20 12.60
CA PRO A 15 -14.05 6.85 13.05
C PRO A 15 -15.29 6.23 12.37
N ARG A 16 -15.12 5.71 11.17
CA ARG A 16 -16.14 4.93 10.43
C ARG A 16 -15.47 3.84 9.60
N LYS A 17 -16.21 2.80 9.30
CA LYS A 17 -15.74 1.75 8.38
C LYS A 17 -15.64 2.30 6.95
N VAL A 18 -14.72 1.74 6.18
CA VAL A 18 -14.42 2.15 4.80
C VAL A 18 -15.00 1.16 3.79
N ASP A 19 -15.26 1.64 2.58
CA ASP A 19 -15.77 0.82 1.47
C ASP A 19 -14.74 -0.19 0.96
N ALA A 20 -13.47 0.22 0.95
CA ALA A 20 -12.37 -0.61 0.51
C ALA A 20 -11.10 -0.37 1.33
N VAL A 21 -10.25 -1.38 1.39
CA VAL A 21 -8.90 -1.33 1.97
C VAL A 21 -7.92 -1.78 0.91
N ILE A 22 -6.83 -1.05 0.75
CA ILE A 22 -5.65 -1.51 -0.01
C ILE A 22 -4.67 -2.09 1.00
N GLU A 23 -4.44 -3.39 0.93
CA GLU A 23 -3.56 -4.14 1.84
C GLU A 23 -2.27 -4.51 1.13
N SER A 24 -1.15 -4.00 1.63
CA SER A 24 0.18 -4.26 1.07
C SER A 24 1.18 -4.78 2.11
N VAL A 25 0.78 -4.81 3.38
CA VAL A 25 1.65 -5.10 4.53
C VAL A 25 1.54 -6.56 4.98
N GLY A 26 0.35 -7.12 5.01
CA GLY A 26 0.14 -8.53 5.33
C GLY A 26 -0.15 -8.78 6.81
N ALA A 27 0.54 -9.77 7.41
CA ALA A 27 0.18 -10.31 8.71
C ALA A 27 0.04 -9.26 9.81
N ALA A 28 0.89 -8.24 9.84
CA ALA A 28 0.86 -7.20 10.88
C ALA A 28 -0.39 -6.30 10.82
N THR A 29 -1.00 -6.11 9.65
CA THR A 29 -2.15 -5.21 9.47
C THR A 29 -3.45 -5.91 9.09
N TRP A 30 -3.40 -7.18 8.72
CA TRP A 30 -4.55 -7.94 8.23
C TRP A 30 -5.78 -7.86 9.14
N SER A 31 -5.63 -8.14 10.43
CA SER A 31 -6.76 -8.09 11.38
C SER A 31 -7.36 -6.68 11.52
N HIS A 32 -6.52 -5.64 11.40
CA HIS A 32 -6.98 -4.25 11.35
C HIS A 32 -7.76 -3.97 10.07
N SER A 33 -7.26 -4.40 8.92
CA SER A 33 -7.92 -4.28 7.61
C SER A 33 -9.30 -4.95 7.61
N MET A 34 -9.38 -6.17 8.13
CA MET A 34 -10.62 -6.92 8.30
C MET A 34 -11.64 -6.23 9.21
N LYS A 35 -11.19 -5.50 10.23
CA LYS A 35 -12.05 -4.74 11.15
C LYS A 35 -12.47 -3.39 10.57
N SER A 36 -11.67 -2.83 9.67
CA SER A 36 -11.85 -1.49 9.10
C SER A 36 -12.84 -1.45 7.95
N VAL A 37 -12.90 -2.52 7.15
CA VAL A 37 -13.82 -2.61 6.01
C VAL A 37 -15.27 -2.80 6.49
N ARG A 38 -16.22 -2.14 5.81
CA ARG A 38 -17.66 -2.30 6.09
C ARG A 38 -18.20 -3.64 5.55
N PRO A 39 -19.36 -4.10 6.02
CA PRO A 39 -20.08 -5.20 5.37
C PRO A 39 -20.30 -4.93 3.88
N GLY A 40 -20.09 -5.95 3.05
CA GLY A 40 -20.12 -5.86 1.59
C GLY A 40 -18.93 -5.12 0.96
N GLY A 41 -17.95 -4.71 1.75
CA GLY A 41 -16.77 -4.01 1.26
C GLY A 41 -15.70 -4.94 0.69
N THR A 42 -14.60 -4.36 0.22
CA THR A 42 -13.52 -5.10 -0.46
C THR A 42 -12.17 -4.82 0.17
N ILE A 43 -11.36 -5.86 0.33
CA ILE A 43 -9.93 -5.75 0.65
C ILE A 43 -9.15 -6.17 -0.59
N ALA A 44 -8.41 -5.24 -1.18
CA ALA A 44 -7.51 -5.51 -2.32
C ALA A 44 -6.09 -5.73 -1.79
N ILE A 45 -5.54 -6.92 -2.01
CA ILE A 45 -4.21 -7.30 -1.53
C ILE A 45 -3.21 -7.17 -2.68
N CYS A 46 -2.18 -6.37 -2.49
CA CYS A 46 -1.09 -6.21 -3.46
C CYS A 46 0.31 -6.45 -2.87
N GLY A 47 0.40 -6.93 -1.62
CA GLY A 47 1.66 -7.27 -0.97
C GLY A 47 1.45 -7.86 0.42
N ALA A 48 2.51 -8.46 0.97
CA ALA A 48 2.52 -9.12 2.28
C ALA A 48 3.91 -9.02 2.93
N THR A 49 4.44 -7.82 3.05
CA THR A 49 5.83 -7.56 3.48
C THR A 49 6.14 -8.00 4.90
N THR A 50 5.13 -8.14 5.76
CA THR A 50 5.28 -8.61 7.16
C THR A 50 4.86 -10.06 7.37
N GLY A 51 4.56 -10.79 6.29
CA GLY A 51 4.15 -12.19 6.30
C GLY A 51 2.86 -12.41 5.52
N ASP A 52 2.78 -13.58 4.89
CA ASP A 52 1.75 -13.96 3.92
C ASP A 52 0.71 -14.94 4.49
N GLN A 53 0.81 -15.33 5.78
CA GLN A 53 -0.06 -16.31 6.41
C GLN A 53 -0.80 -15.74 7.63
N PRO A 54 -1.58 -14.65 7.50
CA PRO A 54 -2.46 -14.21 8.58
C PRO A 54 -3.64 -15.18 8.75
N GLY A 55 -4.25 -15.21 9.93
CA GLY A 55 -5.50 -15.93 10.13
C GLY A 55 -6.61 -15.41 9.22
N ALA A 56 -7.32 -16.30 8.53
CA ALA A 56 -8.31 -15.91 7.51
C ALA A 56 -9.56 -15.19 8.07
N GLU A 57 -9.82 -15.27 9.37
CA GLU A 57 -11.02 -14.69 10.03
C GLU A 57 -12.33 -15.05 9.29
N LEU A 58 -12.48 -16.32 8.91
CA LEU A 58 -13.57 -16.80 8.04
C LEU A 58 -14.96 -16.37 8.50
N THR A 59 -15.22 -16.43 9.82
CA THR A 59 -16.50 -15.98 10.40
C THR A 59 -16.80 -14.53 10.02
N ARG A 60 -15.81 -13.66 10.10
CA ARG A 60 -15.98 -12.26 9.72
C ARG A 60 -16.20 -12.11 8.21
N LEU A 61 -15.47 -12.86 7.39
CA LEU A 61 -15.61 -12.82 5.94
C LEU A 61 -17.04 -13.13 5.51
N PHE A 62 -17.60 -14.28 5.95
CA PHE A 62 -18.92 -14.67 5.45
C PHE A 62 -20.08 -13.95 6.13
N PHE A 63 -20.01 -13.62 7.44
CA PHE A 63 -21.09 -12.86 8.09
C PHE A 63 -21.19 -11.41 7.62
N GLN A 64 -20.12 -10.85 7.09
CA GLN A 64 -20.10 -9.47 6.63
C GLN A 64 -19.99 -9.34 5.10
N ASP A 65 -20.10 -10.43 4.36
CA ASP A 65 -19.98 -10.45 2.89
C ASP A 65 -18.73 -9.70 2.38
N ILE A 66 -17.60 -9.82 3.10
CA ILE A 66 -16.37 -9.12 2.74
C ILE A 66 -15.75 -9.83 1.53
N ARG A 67 -15.41 -9.05 0.52
CA ARG A 67 -14.68 -9.53 -0.65
C ARG A 67 -13.18 -9.33 -0.44
N VAL A 68 -12.40 -10.39 -0.70
CA VAL A 68 -10.93 -10.33 -0.71
C VAL A 68 -10.45 -10.55 -2.13
N GLN A 69 -9.73 -9.57 -2.67
CA GLN A 69 -9.24 -9.58 -4.05
C GLN A 69 -7.73 -9.48 -4.08
N GLY A 70 -7.06 -10.52 -4.58
CA GLY A 70 -5.64 -10.47 -4.90
C GLY A 70 -5.38 -9.63 -6.15
N CYS A 71 -4.33 -8.81 -6.11
CA CYS A 71 -3.88 -7.99 -7.22
C CYS A 71 -2.38 -8.21 -7.40
N THR A 72 -1.95 -8.55 -8.60
CA THR A 72 -0.54 -8.71 -8.93
C THR A 72 -0.22 -8.01 -10.23
N MET A 73 0.90 -7.27 -10.25
CA MET A 73 1.43 -6.60 -11.43
C MET A 73 0.37 -6.09 -12.42
N GLY A 74 0.71 -6.00 -13.68
CA GLY A 74 -0.17 -5.61 -14.77
C GLY A 74 0.45 -5.94 -16.12
N SER A 75 -0.35 -5.88 -17.17
CA SER A 75 0.10 -5.99 -18.53
C SER A 75 0.86 -4.72 -18.97
N ARG A 76 1.55 -4.79 -20.12
CA ARG A 76 2.17 -3.60 -20.72
C ARG A 76 1.13 -2.52 -21.03
N GLU A 77 -0.09 -2.93 -21.35
CA GLU A 77 -1.19 -2.00 -21.60
C GLU A 77 -1.67 -1.32 -20.32
N ASP A 78 -1.75 -2.05 -19.21
CA ASP A 78 -2.06 -1.48 -17.89
C ASP A 78 -1.01 -0.46 -17.49
N PHE A 79 0.27 -0.75 -17.69
CA PHE A 79 1.35 0.20 -17.43
C PHE A 79 1.25 1.45 -18.31
N ALA A 80 0.98 1.30 -19.60
CA ALA A 80 0.78 2.44 -20.48
C ALA A 80 -0.44 3.28 -20.08
N ARG A 81 -1.53 2.65 -19.62
CA ARG A 81 -2.71 3.36 -19.06
C ARG A 81 -2.37 4.09 -17.76
N LEU A 82 -1.59 3.48 -16.90
CA LEU A 82 -1.13 4.09 -15.66
C LEU A 82 -0.30 5.35 -15.93
N LEU A 83 0.65 5.29 -16.87
CA LEU A 83 1.47 6.45 -17.22
C LEU A 83 0.62 7.62 -17.73
N ARG A 84 -0.32 7.34 -18.64
CA ARG A 84 -1.26 8.37 -19.14
C ARG A 84 -2.13 8.96 -18.02
N PHE A 85 -2.56 8.12 -17.07
CA PHE A 85 -3.34 8.58 -15.91
C PHE A 85 -2.50 9.49 -15.00
N VAL A 86 -1.26 9.10 -14.69
CA VAL A 86 -0.33 9.89 -13.87
C VAL A 86 -0.08 11.26 -14.50
N GLU A 87 0.18 11.29 -15.79
CA GLU A 87 0.41 12.51 -16.55
C GLU A 87 -0.85 13.40 -16.57
N HIS A 88 -2.00 12.85 -16.95
CA HIS A 88 -3.26 13.60 -17.05
C HIS A 88 -3.73 14.15 -15.69
N ALA A 89 -3.57 13.37 -14.62
CA ALA A 89 -3.94 13.78 -13.27
C ALA A 89 -2.86 14.62 -12.58
N ASN A 90 -1.73 14.89 -13.23
CA ASN A 90 -0.59 15.62 -12.70
C ASN A 90 -0.11 15.06 -11.35
N LEU A 91 -0.03 13.73 -11.27
CA LEU A 91 0.42 13.04 -10.07
C LEU A 91 1.93 13.01 -10.00
N HIS A 92 2.47 13.41 -8.86
CA HIS A 92 3.91 13.34 -8.60
C HIS A 92 4.15 12.40 -7.42
N PRO A 93 5.05 11.40 -7.58
CA PRO A 93 5.45 10.56 -6.45
C PRO A 93 6.17 11.41 -5.40
N ALA A 94 5.99 11.05 -4.14
CA ALA A 94 6.80 11.62 -3.09
C ALA A 94 8.24 11.11 -3.25
N ILE A 95 9.19 12.02 -3.39
CA ILE A 95 10.63 11.70 -3.42
C ILE A 95 11.20 12.08 -2.07
N ASP A 96 11.76 11.10 -1.39
CA ASP A 96 12.43 11.28 -0.10
C ASP A 96 13.84 11.83 -0.31
N SER A 97 14.60 11.19 -1.18
CA SER A 97 15.96 11.59 -1.50
C SER A 97 16.37 11.18 -2.90
N VAL A 98 17.31 11.92 -3.47
CA VAL A 98 17.95 11.61 -4.74
C VAL A 98 19.45 11.49 -4.46
N VAL A 99 20.06 10.39 -4.91
CA VAL A 99 21.50 10.15 -4.81
C VAL A 99 22.08 9.92 -6.20
N SER A 100 23.31 10.34 -6.44
CA SER A 100 23.96 10.21 -7.75
C SER A 100 24.99 9.09 -7.75
N GLY A 101 24.92 8.27 -8.78
CA GLY A 101 25.83 7.16 -9.02
C GLY A 101 25.54 5.90 -8.18
N LEU A 102 26.00 4.78 -8.70
CA LEU A 102 25.82 3.48 -8.04
C LEU A 102 26.61 3.36 -6.73
N ASP A 103 27.67 4.13 -6.56
CA ASP A 103 28.47 4.12 -5.34
C ASP A 103 27.68 4.58 -4.10
N ALA A 104 26.63 5.39 -4.30
CA ALA A 104 25.72 5.81 -3.25
C ALA A 104 24.60 4.80 -2.94
N ALA A 105 24.45 3.75 -3.74
CA ALA A 105 23.38 2.76 -3.57
C ALA A 105 23.42 2.06 -2.20
N PRO A 106 24.57 1.64 -1.64
CA PRO A 106 24.60 0.98 -0.33
C PRO A 106 23.99 1.84 0.79
N GLU A 107 24.28 3.15 0.81
CA GLU A 107 23.72 4.07 1.79
C GLU A 107 22.21 4.24 1.60
N ALA A 108 21.76 4.38 0.35
CA ALA A 108 20.35 4.46 -0.01
C ALA A 108 19.57 3.21 0.45
N PHE A 109 20.14 2.02 0.25
CA PHE A 109 19.55 0.76 0.74
C PHE A 109 19.57 0.67 2.27
N ALA A 110 20.64 1.09 2.94
CA ALA A 110 20.70 1.12 4.39
C ALA A 110 19.60 2.00 4.99
N LYS A 111 19.36 3.18 4.43
CA LYS A 111 18.27 4.08 4.81
C LYS A 111 16.90 3.42 4.60
N MET A 112 16.69 2.75 3.46
CA MET A 112 15.45 2.03 3.17
C MET A 112 15.19 0.91 4.17
N ILE A 113 16.23 0.12 4.52
CA ILE A 113 16.14 -0.97 5.50
C ILE A 113 15.83 -0.44 6.90
N ALA A 114 16.41 0.70 7.27
CA ALA A 114 16.13 1.35 8.55
C ALA A 114 14.68 1.87 8.67
N GLY A 115 13.94 1.97 7.55
CA GLY A 115 12.56 2.46 7.54
C GLY A 115 12.42 3.97 7.69
N ASP A 116 13.51 4.72 7.63
CA ASP A 116 13.52 6.20 7.73
C ASP A 116 13.35 6.83 6.34
N VAL A 117 12.26 6.45 5.66
CA VAL A 117 11.96 6.89 4.30
C VAL A 117 10.50 7.24 4.17
N PHE A 118 10.20 8.41 3.63
CA PHE A 118 8.86 8.79 3.21
C PHE A 118 8.79 9.02 1.70
N GLY A 119 8.36 8.02 0.97
CA GLY A 119 8.26 8.06 -0.49
C GLY A 119 9.30 7.18 -1.17
N LYS A 120 9.98 7.71 -2.17
CA LYS A 120 10.95 6.97 -2.99
C LYS A 120 12.36 7.54 -2.83
N ILE A 121 13.34 6.64 -2.72
CA ILE A 121 14.75 6.98 -2.92
C ILE A 121 15.05 6.78 -4.40
N VAL A 122 15.60 7.78 -5.05
CA VAL A 122 15.96 7.72 -6.47
C VAL A 122 17.48 7.69 -6.58
N ILE A 123 17.99 6.80 -7.43
CA ILE A 123 19.42 6.74 -7.80
C ILE A 123 19.51 7.21 -9.24
N GLU A 124 20.16 8.35 -9.46
CA GLU A 124 20.51 8.85 -10.79
C GLU A 124 21.82 8.20 -11.27
N LEU A 125 21.82 7.65 -12.48
CA LEU A 125 22.96 6.96 -13.09
C LEU A 125 23.79 7.92 -13.95
#